data_50c8972f22b5f91f5388077d0a6be000
#
_entry.id   50c8972f22b5f91f5388077d0a6be000
#
_cell.length_a   1.000
_cell.length_b   1.000
_cell.length_c   1.000
_cell.angle_alpha   90.00
_cell.angle_beta   90.00
_cell.angle_gamma   90.00
#
_symmetry.space_group_name_H-M   'P 1'
#
loop_
_entity.id
_entity.type
_entity.pdbx_description
1 polymer ?
#
loop_
_entity_poly.entity_id
_entity_poly.type
_entity_poly.pdbx_seq_one_letter_code
_entity_poly.pdbx_strand_id
1 'polypeptide(L)'
;MSHIDFLDETRYSVRQGNFPAPNPNSKLAARLAECKAEGRPALIGYLPVGYPSLEESIEAAIEMGKNGVDIIELGLPYSDPVMDGPVIQRATVEALEKGFRTDHLFRAVREITEATNAVVLVMTYWNPVLRRGVDRFAQELAAAGGAGLITPDLVPDEAADWFEASEKHGLDRIFLAAISSSPERLAMISKASSGFVYAVSVMGVTGARSSVNTAAETLVADLRAAGAPAACVGLGVSQREHVEEIAAYADGVIVGTALVKALAEGGPSAVGALTRQLAGRQ
;
A
#
# COMPACT_ATOMS: atom_id res chain seq x y z
N MET A 1 35.70 -2.77 6.96
CA MET A 1 34.48 -2.99 7.77
C MET A 1 33.83 -4.27 7.28
N SER A 2 33.47 -5.19 8.16
CA SER A 2 32.72 -6.38 7.78
C SER A 2 31.27 -5.99 7.48
N HIS A 3 30.57 -6.80 6.69
CA HIS A 3 29.15 -6.59 6.41
C HIS A 3 28.30 -6.56 7.71
N ILE A 4 28.74 -7.29 8.73
CA ILE A 4 28.12 -7.31 10.07
C ILE A 4 28.24 -5.97 10.78
N ASP A 5 29.43 -5.33 10.72
CA ASP A 5 29.66 -4.02 11.38
C ASP A 5 28.79 -2.93 10.75
N PHE A 6 28.60 -2.95 9.42
CA PHE A 6 27.76 -1.99 8.72
C PHE A 6 26.27 -2.14 9.10
N LEU A 7 25.76 -3.37 9.17
CA LEU A 7 24.37 -3.63 9.58
C LEU A 7 24.09 -3.18 11.03
N ASP A 8 25.07 -3.33 11.93
CA ASP A 8 24.93 -2.89 13.31
C ASP A 8 24.90 -1.34 13.43
N GLU A 9 25.70 -0.63 12.65
CA GLU A 9 25.67 0.83 12.58
C GLU A 9 24.34 1.33 12.02
N THR A 10 23.84 0.74 10.95
CA THR A 10 22.53 1.09 10.34
C THR A 10 21.39 0.84 11.30
N ARG A 11 21.35 -0.31 11.96
CA ARG A 11 20.34 -0.65 12.98
C ARG A 11 20.38 0.32 14.16
N TYR A 12 21.57 0.70 14.61
CA TYR A 12 21.73 1.70 15.67
C TYR A 12 21.20 3.06 15.22
N SER A 13 21.56 3.51 14.02
CA SER A 13 21.13 4.78 13.44
C SER A 13 19.60 4.85 13.30
N VAL A 14 18.97 3.79 12.80
CA VAL A 14 17.51 3.68 12.66
C VAL A 14 16.81 3.80 14.02
N ARG A 15 17.33 3.12 15.06
CA ARG A 15 16.78 3.20 16.41
C ARG A 15 16.91 4.61 17.03
N GLN A 16 17.86 5.42 16.55
CA GLN A 16 17.99 6.84 16.91
C GLN A 16 17.07 7.75 16.08
N GLY A 17 16.25 7.20 15.19
CA GLY A 17 15.32 7.95 14.33
C GLY A 17 16.01 8.64 13.14
N ASN A 18 17.19 8.17 12.75
CA ASN A 18 17.88 8.60 11.55
C ASN A 18 17.50 7.68 10.41
N PHE A 19 16.68 8.16 9.50
CA PHE A 19 16.19 7.40 8.35
C PHE A 19 16.78 7.93 7.05
N PRO A 20 17.00 7.07 6.02
CA PRO A 20 17.39 7.51 4.70
C PRO A 20 16.39 8.50 4.11
N ALA A 21 16.90 9.47 3.36
CA ALA A 21 16.04 10.42 2.64
C ALA A 21 15.08 9.69 1.69
N PRO A 22 13.90 10.27 1.43
CA PRO A 22 13.00 9.77 0.39
C PRO A 22 13.69 9.77 -0.99
N ASN A 23 13.30 8.83 -1.86
CA ASN A 23 13.78 8.80 -3.24
C ASN A 23 13.37 10.11 -3.97
N PRO A 24 14.33 10.92 -4.45
CA PRO A 24 14.01 12.18 -5.14
C PRO A 24 13.29 11.96 -6.49
N ASN A 25 13.36 10.75 -7.04
CA ASN A 25 12.71 10.36 -8.28
C ASN A 25 11.49 9.46 -8.05
N SER A 26 10.86 9.55 -6.89
CA SER A 26 9.70 8.73 -6.53
C SER A 26 8.52 8.99 -7.48
N LYS A 27 8.15 7.94 -8.24
CA LYS A 27 6.94 7.95 -9.08
C LYS A 27 5.67 8.08 -8.22
N LEU A 28 5.70 7.53 -7.01
CA LEU A 28 4.60 7.61 -6.06
C LEU A 28 4.38 9.04 -5.57
N ALA A 29 5.45 9.71 -5.14
CA ALA A 29 5.37 11.11 -4.71
C ALA A 29 4.93 12.04 -5.84
N ALA A 30 5.42 11.81 -7.06
CA ALA A 30 5.01 12.56 -8.25
C ALA A 30 3.50 12.37 -8.52
N ARG A 31 2.98 11.13 -8.48
CA ARG A 31 1.57 10.83 -8.68
C ARG A 31 0.67 11.50 -7.62
N LEU A 32 1.05 11.45 -6.36
CA LEU A 32 0.33 12.12 -5.28
C LEU A 32 0.30 13.65 -5.47
N ALA A 33 1.42 14.23 -5.91
CA ALA A 33 1.50 15.65 -6.22
C ALA A 33 0.62 16.05 -7.42
N GLU A 34 0.54 15.22 -8.47
CA GLU A 34 -0.36 15.42 -9.61
C GLU A 34 -1.84 15.42 -9.15
N CYS A 35 -2.27 14.40 -8.39
CA CYS A 35 -3.64 14.33 -7.86
C CYS A 35 -3.97 15.56 -7.02
N LYS A 36 -3.04 16.00 -6.16
CA LYS A 36 -3.21 17.19 -5.34
C LYS A 36 -3.33 18.46 -6.18
N ALA A 37 -2.52 18.59 -7.24
CA ALA A 37 -2.60 19.74 -8.17
C ALA A 37 -3.93 19.76 -8.94
N GLU A 38 -4.52 18.60 -9.21
CA GLU A 38 -5.86 18.45 -9.79
C GLU A 38 -7.00 18.69 -8.76
N GLY A 39 -6.68 18.96 -7.49
CA GLY A 39 -7.67 19.22 -6.43
C GLY A 39 -8.46 17.99 -6.00
N ARG A 40 -7.90 16.79 -6.16
CA ARG A 40 -8.53 15.51 -5.79
C ARG A 40 -7.59 14.60 -4.99
N PRO A 41 -8.11 13.65 -4.21
CA PRO A 41 -7.29 12.62 -3.60
C PRO A 41 -6.79 11.64 -4.67
N ALA A 42 -5.68 10.95 -4.37
CA ALA A 42 -5.31 9.77 -5.12
C ALA A 42 -6.28 8.62 -4.83
N LEU A 43 -6.77 7.95 -5.86
CA LEU A 43 -7.56 6.71 -5.72
C LEU A 43 -6.60 5.52 -5.74
N ILE A 44 -6.59 4.76 -4.64
CA ILE A 44 -5.70 3.59 -4.45
C ILE A 44 -6.56 2.34 -4.43
N GLY A 45 -6.29 1.39 -5.32
CA GLY A 45 -7.06 0.15 -5.43
C GLY A 45 -6.23 -1.06 -5.02
N TYR A 46 -6.73 -1.89 -4.11
CA TYR A 46 -6.09 -3.11 -3.64
C TYR A 46 -6.72 -4.36 -4.28
N LEU A 47 -5.87 -5.28 -4.75
CA LEU A 47 -6.25 -6.65 -5.11
C LEU A 47 -5.15 -7.66 -4.72
N PRO A 48 -5.51 -8.86 -4.20
CA PRO A 48 -4.55 -9.94 -3.99
C PRO A 48 -4.17 -10.58 -5.33
N VAL A 49 -2.88 -10.79 -5.56
CA VAL A 49 -2.39 -11.45 -6.77
C VAL A 49 -2.73 -12.94 -6.73
N GLY A 50 -3.20 -13.48 -7.86
CA GLY A 50 -3.52 -14.90 -8.00
C GLY A 50 -4.97 -15.26 -7.64
N TYR A 51 -5.82 -14.29 -7.29
CA TYR A 51 -7.23 -14.51 -7.03
C TYR A 51 -8.12 -13.83 -8.10
N PRO A 52 -9.13 -14.51 -8.64
CA PRO A 52 -9.43 -15.95 -8.53
C PRO A 52 -8.46 -16.82 -9.33
N SER A 53 -7.68 -16.23 -10.23
CA SER A 53 -6.53 -16.80 -10.94
C SER A 53 -5.45 -15.73 -11.12
N LEU A 54 -4.26 -16.12 -11.55
CA LEU A 54 -3.18 -15.16 -11.81
C LEU A 54 -3.56 -14.20 -12.94
N GLU A 55 -4.08 -14.74 -14.03
CA GLU A 55 -4.49 -14.01 -15.22
C GLU A 55 -5.61 -13.01 -14.92
N GLU A 56 -6.67 -13.46 -14.24
CA GLU A 56 -7.79 -12.60 -13.88
C GLU A 56 -7.40 -11.51 -12.88
N SER A 57 -6.49 -11.80 -11.93
CA SER A 57 -5.99 -10.78 -11.00
C SER A 57 -5.17 -9.70 -11.71
N ILE A 58 -4.36 -10.06 -12.71
CA ILE A 58 -3.61 -9.12 -13.55
C ILE A 58 -4.57 -8.27 -14.40
N GLU A 59 -5.52 -8.92 -15.08
CA GLU A 59 -6.51 -8.23 -15.92
C GLU A 59 -7.35 -7.25 -15.08
N ALA A 60 -7.81 -7.66 -13.89
CA ALA A 60 -8.56 -6.80 -12.98
C ALA A 60 -7.75 -5.58 -12.51
N ALA A 61 -6.47 -5.75 -12.21
CA ALA A 61 -5.58 -4.66 -11.85
C ALA A 61 -5.34 -3.69 -13.03
N ILE A 62 -5.21 -4.22 -14.24
CA ILE A 62 -5.12 -3.41 -15.46
C ILE A 62 -6.42 -2.62 -15.67
N GLU A 63 -7.58 -3.24 -15.47
CA GLU A 63 -8.86 -2.56 -15.53
C GLU A 63 -9.00 -1.45 -14.47
N MET A 64 -8.48 -1.63 -13.26
CA MET A 64 -8.39 -0.54 -12.27
C MET A 64 -7.59 0.65 -12.80
N GLY A 65 -6.38 0.41 -13.31
CA GLY A 65 -5.50 1.47 -13.81
C GLY A 65 -6.10 2.22 -15.00
N LYS A 66 -6.76 1.51 -15.93
CA LYS A 66 -7.43 2.13 -17.09
C LYS A 66 -8.67 2.94 -16.71
N ASN A 67 -9.33 2.61 -15.62
CA ASN A 67 -10.61 3.20 -15.22
C ASN A 67 -10.52 4.22 -14.08
N GLY A 68 -9.31 4.62 -13.67
CA GLY A 68 -9.15 5.81 -12.82
C GLY A 68 -8.49 5.58 -11.47
N VAL A 69 -7.99 4.40 -11.17
CA VAL A 69 -7.07 4.19 -10.06
C VAL A 69 -5.71 4.83 -10.40
N ASP A 70 -5.19 5.63 -9.50
CA ASP A 70 -3.90 6.30 -9.62
C ASP A 70 -2.75 5.42 -9.12
N ILE A 71 -3.01 4.63 -8.08
CA ILE A 71 -2.05 3.75 -7.41
C ILE A 71 -2.70 2.38 -7.22
N ILE A 72 -2.05 1.34 -7.72
CA ILE A 72 -2.48 -0.06 -7.56
C ILE A 72 -1.66 -0.68 -6.44
N GLU A 73 -2.34 -1.24 -5.46
CA GLU A 73 -1.77 -1.97 -4.33
C GLU A 73 -1.97 -3.48 -4.55
N LEU A 74 -0.90 -4.19 -4.85
CA LEU A 74 -0.93 -5.63 -5.07
C LEU A 74 -0.61 -6.38 -3.78
N GLY A 75 -1.57 -7.13 -3.26
CA GLY A 75 -1.39 -7.99 -2.10
C GLY A 75 -0.63 -9.26 -2.46
N LEU A 76 0.50 -9.52 -1.79
CA LEU A 76 1.18 -10.81 -1.86
C LEU A 76 0.46 -11.80 -0.94
N PRO A 77 -0.14 -12.89 -1.49
CA PRO A 77 -0.81 -13.91 -0.68
C PRO A 77 0.10 -14.51 0.39
N TYR A 78 -0.39 -14.52 1.63
CA TYR A 78 0.34 -15.02 2.80
C TYR A 78 -0.56 -15.90 3.67
N SER A 79 0.01 -16.93 4.28
CA SER A 79 -0.72 -17.94 5.08
C SER A 79 -1.26 -17.42 6.40
N ASP A 80 -0.64 -16.36 6.95
CA ASP A 80 -0.92 -15.83 8.30
C ASP A 80 -1.27 -14.34 8.26
N PRO A 81 -2.38 -13.94 7.57
CA PRO A 81 -2.71 -12.56 7.25
C PRO A 81 -3.42 -11.87 8.43
N VAL A 82 -2.69 -11.50 9.48
CA VAL A 82 -3.24 -10.95 10.74
C VAL A 82 -3.97 -9.62 10.60
N MET A 83 -3.70 -8.85 9.55
CA MET A 83 -4.31 -7.53 9.31
C MET A 83 -5.47 -7.58 8.30
N ASP A 84 -5.66 -8.69 7.59
CA ASP A 84 -6.65 -8.79 6.52
C ASP A 84 -8.05 -9.12 7.05
N GLY A 85 -9.05 -8.48 6.48
CA GLY A 85 -10.44 -8.84 6.74
C GLY A 85 -10.85 -10.17 6.06
N PRO A 86 -11.97 -10.77 6.46
CA PRO A 86 -12.34 -12.13 6.05
C PRO A 86 -12.55 -12.32 4.54
N VAL A 87 -12.87 -11.26 3.80
CA VAL A 87 -12.99 -11.31 2.32
C VAL A 87 -11.61 -11.46 1.69
N ILE A 88 -10.65 -10.66 2.14
CA ILE A 88 -9.26 -10.69 1.64
C ILE A 88 -8.60 -12.01 2.07
N GLN A 89 -8.79 -12.45 3.32
CA GLN A 89 -8.27 -13.74 3.80
C GLN A 89 -8.73 -14.91 2.92
N ARG A 90 -10.02 -14.99 2.57
CA ARG A 90 -10.54 -16.05 1.68
C ARG A 90 -9.89 -16.00 0.30
N ALA A 91 -9.78 -14.82 -0.30
CA ALA A 91 -9.14 -14.65 -1.60
C ALA A 91 -7.65 -15.07 -1.57
N THR A 92 -6.94 -14.71 -0.50
CA THR A 92 -5.53 -15.06 -0.28
C THR A 92 -5.35 -16.57 -0.10
N VAL A 93 -6.20 -17.23 0.71
CA VAL A 93 -6.16 -18.69 0.89
C VAL A 93 -6.40 -19.40 -0.44
N GLU A 94 -7.42 -18.98 -1.21
CA GLU A 94 -7.72 -19.57 -2.51
C GLU A 94 -6.55 -19.42 -3.50
N ALA A 95 -5.90 -18.25 -3.53
CA ALA A 95 -4.73 -18.05 -4.38
C ALA A 95 -3.56 -18.98 -4.00
N LEU A 96 -3.32 -19.19 -2.69
CA LEU A 96 -2.30 -20.10 -2.19
C LEU A 96 -2.62 -21.56 -2.53
N GLU A 97 -3.87 -22.00 -2.36
CA GLU A 97 -4.35 -23.34 -2.72
C GLU A 97 -4.20 -23.64 -4.22
N LYS A 98 -4.38 -22.61 -5.06
CA LYS A 98 -4.16 -22.67 -6.52
C LYS A 98 -2.69 -22.60 -6.93
N GLY A 99 -1.76 -22.60 -5.96
CA GLY A 99 -0.32 -22.70 -6.21
C GLY A 99 0.36 -21.37 -6.49
N PHE A 100 -0.15 -20.26 -5.95
CA PHE A 100 0.56 -18.98 -6.02
C PHE A 100 2.03 -19.10 -5.55
N ARG A 101 2.92 -18.41 -6.23
CA ARG A 101 4.36 -18.29 -5.90
C ARG A 101 4.78 -16.83 -5.97
N THR A 102 5.80 -16.45 -5.21
CA THR A 102 6.33 -15.07 -5.19
C THR A 102 6.75 -14.57 -6.58
N ASP A 103 7.19 -15.46 -7.47
CA ASP A 103 7.54 -15.09 -8.85
C ASP A 103 6.33 -14.60 -9.66
N HIS A 104 5.13 -15.06 -9.33
CA HIS A 104 3.88 -14.58 -9.93
C HIS A 104 3.60 -13.11 -9.58
N LEU A 105 4.02 -12.65 -8.39
CA LEU A 105 3.91 -11.25 -8.01
C LEU A 105 4.73 -10.36 -8.96
N PHE A 106 5.99 -10.67 -9.19
CA PHE A 106 6.85 -9.84 -10.05
C PHE A 106 6.41 -9.86 -11.51
N ARG A 107 5.84 -10.98 -11.97
CA ARG A 107 5.17 -11.06 -13.27
C ARG A 107 3.96 -10.11 -13.32
N ALA A 108 3.09 -10.15 -12.32
CA ALA A 108 1.93 -9.28 -12.24
C ALA A 108 2.32 -7.80 -12.22
N VAL A 109 3.29 -7.42 -11.36
CA VAL A 109 3.80 -6.03 -11.30
C VAL A 109 4.26 -5.57 -12.68
N ARG A 110 5.03 -6.37 -13.41
CA ARG A 110 5.54 -6.01 -14.74
C ARG A 110 4.43 -5.82 -15.75
N GLU A 111 3.53 -6.81 -15.89
CA GLU A 111 2.45 -6.75 -16.87
C GLU A 111 1.51 -5.55 -16.62
N ILE A 112 1.20 -5.25 -15.34
CA ILE A 112 0.35 -4.12 -14.98
C ILE A 112 1.07 -2.78 -15.25
N THR A 113 2.35 -2.69 -14.91
CA THR A 113 3.14 -1.46 -15.14
C THR A 113 3.31 -1.16 -16.63
N GLU A 114 3.46 -2.19 -17.48
CA GLU A 114 3.54 -2.04 -18.93
C GLU A 114 2.18 -1.67 -19.56
N ALA A 115 1.07 -2.09 -18.96
CA ALA A 115 -0.28 -1.91 -19.51
C ALA A 115 -0.99 -0.64 -19.03
N THR A 116 -0.49 0.03 -17.99
CA THR A 116 -1.17 1.17 -17.34
C THR A 116 -0.19 2.27 -16.95
N ASN A 117 -0.73 3.48 -16.70
CA ASN A 117 0.03 4.59 -16.11
C ASN A 117 -0.09 4.65 -14.58
N ALA A 118 -0.77 3.70 -13.94
CA ALA A 118 -0.91 3.65 -12.50
C ALA A 118 0.43 3.30 -11.84
N VAL A 119 0.69 3.88 -10.67
CA VAL A 119 1.85 3.50 -9.86
C VAL A 119 1.54 2.18 -9.15
N VAL A 120 2.43 1.20 -9.26
CA VAL A 120 2.23 -0.11 -8.64
C VAL A 120 3.05 -0.23 -7.36
N LEU A 121 2.35 -0.46 -6.25
CA LEU A 121 2.91 -0.82 -4.95
C LEU A 121 2.63 -2.29 -4.65
N VAL A 122 3.42 -2.88 -3.78
CA VAL A 122 3.15 -4.22 -3.23
C VAL A 122 2.88 -4.09 -1.74
N MET A 123 1.77 -4.67 -1.28
CA MET A 123 1.51 -4.89 0.13
C MET A 123 1.88 -6.32 0.51
N THR A 124 2.77 -6.47 1.47
CA THR A 124 3.23 -7.79 1.92
C THR A 124 3.60 -7.77 3.39
N TYR A 125 3.32 -8.88 4.07
CA TYR A 125 3.91 -9.18 5.36
C TYR A 125 5.42 -9.37 5.24
N TRP A 126 6.15 -9.15 6.32
CA TRP A 126 7.61 -9.09 6.27
C TRP A 126 8.27 -10.45 6.05
N ASN A 127 7.67 -11.53 6.58
CA ASN A 127 8.24 -12.87 6.44
C ASN A 127 8.49 -13.33 4.99
N PRO A 128 7.58 -13.15 4.00
CA PRO A 128 7.89 -13.45 2.60
C PRO A 128 9.10 -12.70 2.04
N VAL A 129 9.30 -11.44 2.43
CA VAL A 129 10.44 -10.63 2.02
C VAL A 129 11.74 -11.19 2.61
N LEU A 130 11.75 -11.49 3.92
CA LEU A 130 12.88 -12.12 4.59
C LEU A 130 13.26 -13.46 3.96
N ARG A 131 12.26 -14.30 3.66
CA ARG A 131 12.47 -15.63 3.03
C ARG A 131 13.05 -15.54 1.63
N ARG A 132 12.72 -14.51 0.87
CA ARG A 132 13.29 -14.25 -0.47
C ARG A 132 14.70 -13.65 -0.39
N GLY A 133 15.01 -12.97 0.72
CA GLY A 133 16.15 -12.08 0.92
C GLY A 133 15.77 -10.64 0.57
N VAL A 134 15.94 -9.71 1.53
CA VAL A 134 15.43 -8.33 1.44
C VAL A 134 15.96 -7.60 0.22
N ASP A 135 17.27 -7.60 0.00
CA ASP A 135 17.90 -6.94 -1.16
C ASP A 135 17.45 -7.55 -2.49
N ARG A 136 17.35 -8.87 -2.56
CA ARG A 136 16.88 -9.58 -3.75
C ARG A 136 15.41 -9.24 -4.07
N PHE A 137 14.55 -9.23 -3.06
CA PHE A 137 13.13 -8.88 -3.24
C PHE A 137 13.00 -7.44 -3.76
N ALA A 138 13.74 -6.50 -3.16
CA ALA A 138 13.77 -5.10 -3.58
C ALA A 138 14.26 -4.95 -5.03
N GLN A 139 15.34 -5.63 -5.41
CA GLN A 139 15.87 -5.64 -6.75
C GLN A 139 14.85 -6.17 -7.78
N GLU A 140 14.21 -7.31 -7.49
CA GLU A 140 13.21 -7.92 -8.36
C GLU A 140 11.95 -7.04 -8.51
N LEU A 141 11.50 -6.41 -7.41
CA LEU A 141 10.38 -5.48 -7.42
C LEU A 141 10.67 -4.24 -8.29
N ALA A 142 11.84 -3.62 -8.09
CA ALA A 142 12.26 -2.46 -8.89
C ALA A 142 12.42 -2.82 -10.37
N ALA A 143 13.04 -3.97 -10.69
CA ALA A 143 13.20 -4.47 -12.05
C ALA A 143 11.87 -4.80 -12.74
N ALA A 144 10.82 -5.16 -11.98
CA ALA A 144 9.47 -5.35 -12.47
C ALA A 144 8.70 -4.03 -12.67
N GLY A 145 9.24 -2.89 -12.23
CA GLY A 145 8.61 -1.58 -12.35
C GLY A 145 7.80 -1.14 -11.13
N GLY A 146 7.80 -1.93 -10.04
CA GLY A 146 7.16 -1.58 -8.78
C GLY A 146 7.81 -0.37 -8.13
N ALA A 147 7.02 0.45 -7.44
CA ALA A 147 7.47 1.71 -6.86
C ALA A 147 7.82 1.62 -5.36
N GLY A 148 7.33 0.63 -4.64
CA GLY A 148 7.59 0.48 -3.20
C GLY A 148 6.81 -0.62 -2.53
N LEU A 149 7.02 -0.75 -1.20
CA LEU A 149 6.32 -1.69 -0.34
C LEU A 149 5.47 -0.99 0.72
N ILE A 150 4.31 -1.58 0.96
CA ILE A 150 3.47 -1.37 2.14
C ILE A 150 3.69 -2.57 3.06
N THR A 151 4.20 -2.34 4.27
CA THR A 151 4.58 -3.40 5.21
C THR A 151 3.78 -3.29 6.50
N PRO A 152 2.65 -4.03 6.64
CA PRO A 152 1.73 -3.88 7.76
C PRO A 152 2.28 -4.36 9.10
N ASP A 153 3.24 -5.27 9.10
CA ASP A 153 3.83 -5.91 10.28
C ASP A 153 5.31 -5.53 10.53
N LEU A 154 5.87 -4.61 9.73
CA LEU A 154 7.21 -4.08 9.92
C LEU A 154 7.15 -2.67 10.51
N VAL A 155 7.77 -2.48 11.66
CA VAL A 155 7.89 -1.16 12.29
C VAL A 155 9.23 -0.50 11.91
N PRO A 156 9.33 0.84 11.89
CA PRO A 156 10.57 1.53 11.52
C PRO A 156 11.80 1.09 12.31
N ASP A 157 11.64 0.81 13.61
CA ASP A 157 12.74 0.38 14.50
C ASP A 157 13.41 -0.93 14.08
N GLU A 158 12.68 -1.78 13.36
CA GLU A 158 13.11 -3.12 12.91
C GLU A 158 13.44 -3.15 11.42
N ALA A 159 13.32 -2.01 10.71
CA ALA A 159 13.35 -1.95 9.24
C ALA A 159 14.72 -1.63 8.65
N ALA A 160 15.84 -1.81 9.38
CA ALA A 160 17.17 -1.43 8.91
C ALA A 160 17.51 -2.04 7.54
N ASP A 161 17.30 -3.35 7.38
CA ASP A 161 17.58 -4.05 6.12
C ASP A 161 16.71 -3.55 4.96
N TRP A 162 15.46 -3.12 5.27
CA TRP A 162 14.55 -2.54 4.30
C TRP A 162 14.95 -1.11 3.92
N PHE A 163 15.43 -0.31 4.86
CA PHE A 163 15.95 1.02 4.57
C PHE A 163 17.11 0.96 3.59
N GLU A 164 18.08 0.08 3.82
CA GLU A 164 19.22 -0.12 2.92
C GLU A 164 18.76 -0.58 1.53
N ALA A 165 17.94 -1.62 1.45
CA ALA A 165 17.49 -2.18 0.18
C ALA A 165 16.61 -1.19 -0.60
N SER A 166 15.69 -0.48 0.07
CA SER A 166 14.81 0.49 -0.58
C SER A 166 15.58 1.68 -1.13
N GLU A 167 16.57 2.20 -0.40
CA GLU A 167 17.45 3.27 -0.88
C GLU A 167 18.27 2.82 -2.10
N LYS A 168 18.90 1.65 -2.02
CA LYS A 168 19.71 1.07 -3.09
C LYS A 168 18.93 0.87 -4.39
N HIS A 169 17.67 0.45 -4.30
CA HIS A 169 16.84 0.14 -5.46
C HIS A 169 15.81 1.22 -5.80
N GLY A 170 15.81 2.35 -5.10
CA GLY A 170 14.97 3.51 -5.38
C GLY A 170 13.47 3.25 -5.10
N LEU A 171 13.16 2.43 -4.08
CA LEU A 171 11.79 2.06 -3.71
C LEU A 171 11.25 2.93 -2.57
N ASP A 172 9.96 3.22 -2.61
CA ASP A 172 9.27 3.90 -1.53
C ASP A 172 8.92 2.95 -0.37
N ARG A 173 8.86 3.53 0.83
CA ARG A 173 8.58 2.85 2.09
C ARG A 173 7.29 3.36 2.68
N ILE A 174 6.28 2.52 2.75
CA ILE A 174 4.96 2.88 3.27
C ILE A 174 4.73 2.13 4.59
N PHE A 175 4.85 2.85 5.70
CA PHE A 175 4.54 2.31 7.02
C PHE A 175 3.11 2.66 7.44
N LEU A 176 2.57 1.85 8.34
CA LEU A 176 1.22 2.01 8.87
C LEU A 176 1.23 2.83 10.16
N ALA A 177 0.26 3.74 10.27
CA ALA A 177 -0.05 4.44 11.51
C ALA A 177 -1.49 4.14 11.93
N ALA A 178 -1.69 3.88 13.22
CA ALA A 178 -3.00 3.58 13.78
C ALA A 178 -3.47 4.73 14.69
N ILE A 179 -4.77 4.82 14.92
CA ILE A 179 -5.38 5.78 15.87
C ILE A 179 -4.89 5.60 17.32
N SER A 180 -4.31 4.44 17.65
CA SER A 180 -3.70 4.16 18.95
C SER A 180 -2.21 4.53 19.02
N SER A 181 -1.61 5.04 17.93
CA SER A 181 -0.19 5.41 17.92
C SER A 181 0.06 6.67 18.74
N SER A 182 1.12 6.66 19.57
CA SER A 182 1.53 7.86 20.30
C SER A 182 2.08 8.95 19.37
N PRO A 183 2.12 10.24 19.78
CA PRO A 183 2.71 11.32 18.99
C PRO A 183 4.15 11.04 18.55
N GLU A 184 4.99 10.46 19.42
CA GLU A 184 6.36 10.08 19.12
C GLU A 184 6.42 8.98 18.04
N ARG A 185 5.50 8.03 18.11
CA ARG A 185 5.38 6.95 17.10
C ARG A 185 4.92 7.52 15.76
N LEU A 186 3.96 8.45 15.75
CA LEU A 186 3.52 9.13 14.53
C LEU A 186 4.67 9.94 13.90
N ALA A 187 5.47 10.64 14.70
CA ALA A 187 6.63 11.38 14.22
C ALA A 187 7.69 10.43 13.61
N MET A 188 7.94 9.30 14.24
CA MET A 188 8.87 8.28 13.74
C MET A 188 8.38 7.70 12.41
N ILE A 189 7.13 7.25 12.33
CA ILE A 189 6.51 6.68 11.13
C ILE A 189 6.53 7.71 9.99
N SER A 190 6.19 8.96 10.27
CA SER A 190 6.19 10.04 9.27
C SER A 190 7.57 10.28 8.66
N LYS A 191 8.62 10.26 9.48
CA LYS A 191 10.02 10.42 9.01
C LYS A 191 10.54 9.20 8.26
N ALA A 192 10.12 8.00 8.66
CA ALA A 192 10.56 6.74 8.06
C ALA A 192 9.89 6.45 6.71
N SER A 193 8.67 6.94 6.52
CA SER A 193 7.89 6.73 5.30
C SER A 193 8.34 7.64 4.16
N SER A 194 8.20 7.12 2.93
CA SER A 194 8.29 7.92 1.71
C SER A 194 7.05 7.66 0.84
N GLY A 195 6.66 8.65 0.05
CA GLY A 195 5.39 8.63 -0.68
C GLY A 195 4.21 9.00 0.22
N PHE A 196 3.73 8.08 1.04
CA PHE A 196 2.67 8.37 2.03
C PHE A 196 2.80 7.52 3.30
N VAL A 197 2.05 7.90 4.33
CA VAL A 197 1.77 7.06 5.50
C VAL A 197 0.38 6.43 5.33
N TYR A 198 0.28 5.12 5.51
CA TYR A 198 -1.00 4.41 5.50
C TYR A 198 -1.71 4.61 6.85
N ALA A 199 -2.76 5.44 6.86
CA ALA A 199 -3.56 5.71 8.04
C ALA A 199 -4.62 4.62 8.22
N VAL A 200 -4.41 3.72 9.20
CA VAL A 200 -5.35 2.65 9.55
C VAL A 200 -6.39 3.20 10.50
N SER A 201 -7.62 3.34 10.01
CA SER A 201 -8.69 4.00 10.74
C SER A 201 -9.68 3.07 11.45
N VAL A 202 -9.60 1.76 11.21
CA VAL A 202 -10.50 0.77 11.82
C VAL A 202 -9.68 -0.27 12.57
N MET A 203 -9.78 -0.23 13.89
CA MET A 203 -9.33 -1.30 14.78
C MET A 203 -10.54 -2.12 15.23
N GLY A 204 -11.19 -2.89 14.33
CA GLY A 204 -12.15 -3.94 14.68
C GLY A 204 -13.37 -3.53 15.52
N VAL A 205 -13.76 -2.26 15.56
CA VAL A 205 -14.83 -1.78 16.45
C VAL A 205 -16.11 -1.51 15.67
N THR A 206 -17.18 -2.13 16.12
CA THR A 206 -18.56 -1.80 15.75
C THR A 206 -18.94 -0.41 16.34
N GLY A 207 -18.41 0.67 15.77
CA GLY A 207 -18.78 2.04 16.11
C GLY A 207 -19.67 2.67 15.04
N ALA A 208 -20.47 3.68 15.39
CA ALA A 208 -21.21 4.44 14.40
C ALA A 208 -20.22 5.04 13.38
N ARG A 209 -20.57 4.99 12.08
CA ARG A 209 -19.71 5.41 10.96
C ARG A 209 -19.14 6.84 11.15
N SER A 210 -19.92 7.73 11.73
CA SER A 210 -19.53 9.11 12.08
C SER A 210 -18.33 9.18 13.04
N SER A 211 -18.27 8.29 14.05
CA SER A 211 -17.16 8.26 15.01
C SER A 211 -15.86 7.73 14.41
N VAL A 212 -15.95 6.83 13.44
CA VAL A 212 -14.80 6.26 12.73
C VAL A 212 -14.21 7.29 11.78
N ASN A 213 -15.04 8.06 11.06
CA ASN A 213 -14.58 9.16 10.20
C ASN A 213 -13.84 10.23 11.00
N THR A 214 -14.36 10.66 12.16
CA THR A 214 -13.71 11.64 13.02
C THR A 214 -12.34 11.16 13.53
N ALA A 215 -12.22 9.87 13.89
CA ALA A 215 -10.95 9.31 14.32
C ALA A 215 -9.91 9.26 13.19
N ALA A 216 -10.35 8.95 11.96
CA ALA A 216 -9.48 8.97 10.78
C ALA A 216 -9.01 10.39 10.44
N GLU A 217 -9.90 11.38 10.50
CA GLU A 217 -9.60 12.79 10.28
C GLU A 217 -8.56 13.29 11.30
N THR A 218 -8.74 12.98 12.58
CA THR A 218 -7.79 13.31 13.64
C THR A 218 -6.43 12.68 13.36
N LEU A 219 -6.37 11.38 13.02
CA LEU A 219 -5.12 10.70 12.71
C LEU A 219 -4.39 11.35 11.52
N VAL A 220 -5.11 11.74 10.47
CA VAL A 220 -4.52 12.43 9.31
C VAL A 220 -3.98 13.80 9.71
N ALA A 221 -4.71 14.55 10.55
CA ALA A 221 -4.23 15.84 11.06
C ALA A 221 -2.96 15.68 11.90
N ASP A 222 -2.91 14.69 12.77
CA ASP A 222 -1.73 14.38 13.60
C ASP A 222 -0.52 13.95 12.74
N LEU A 223 -0.74 13.12 11.71
CA LEU A 223 0.29 12.74 10.75
C LEU A 223 0.85 13.93 9.98
N ARG A 224 -0.01 14.86 9.54
CA ARG A 224 0.43 16.10 8.89
C ARG A 224 1.23 16.98 9.85
N ALA A 225 0.80 17.12 11.10
CA ALA A 225 1.53 17.84 12.13
C ALA A 225 2.89 17.19 12.43
N ALA A 226 2.98 15.87 12.34
CA ALA A 226 4.20 15.09 12.49
C ALA A 226 5.12 15.12 11.25
N GLY A 227 4.72 15.80 10.15
CA GLY A 227 5.51 15.95 8.94
C GLY A 227 5.44 14.78 7.96
N ALA A 228 4.36 14.01 7.98
CA ALA A 228 4.14 12.95 6.99
C ALA A 228 4.14 13.53 5.56
N PRO A 229 4.76 12.85 4.56
CA PRO A 229 4.81 13.33 3.18
C PRO A 229 3.41 13.43 2.55
N ALA A 230 2.54 12.48 2.84
CA ALA A 230 1.12 12.44 2.57
C ALA A 230 0.47 11.41 3.51
N ALA A 231 -0.86 11.46 3.68
CA ALA A 231 -1.62 10.47 4.45
C ALA A 231 -2.76 9.91 3.61
N CYS A 232 -2.76 8.57 3.41
CA CYS A 232 -3.80 7.86 2.68
C CYS A 232 -4.61 6.97 3.62
N VAL A 233 -5.93 6.95 3.45
CA VAL A 233 -6.87 6.33 4.40
C VAL A 233 -7.60 5.15 3.78
N GLY A 234 -7.59 4.01 4.49
CA GLY A 234 -8.43 2.84 4.19
C GLY A 234 -9.56 2.72 5.21
N LEU A 235 -10.80 2.96 4.80
CA LEU A 235 -11.98 3.04 5.69
C LEU A 235 -13.20 2.29 5.15
N GLY A 236 -13.03 1.09 4.61
CA GLY A 236 -14.18 0.31 4.13
C GLY A 236 -14.95 0.99 3.00
N VAL A 237 -14.25 1.70 2.14
CA VAL A 237 -14.80 2.45 1.01
C VAL A 237 -15.43 1.51 0.01
N SER A 238 -16.65 1.81 -0.44
CA SER A 238 -17.40 1.00 -1.41
C SER A 238 -18.26 1.81 -2.37
N GLN A 239 -18.35 3.12 -2.17
CA GLN A 239 -19.19 4.04 -2.96
C GLN A 239 -18.44 5.36 -3.16
N ARG A 240 -18.84 6.13 -4.19
CA ARG A 240 -18.24 7.43 -4.51
C ARG A 240 -18.32 8.43 -3.37
N GLU A 241 -19.44 8.46 -2.69
CA GLU A 241 -19.70 9.36 -1.55
C GLU A 241 -18.66 9.13 -0.44
N HIS A 242 -18.23 7.89 -0.20
CA HIS A 242 -17.17 7.59 0.77
C HIS A 242 -15.81 8.15 0.33
N VAL A 243 -15.54 8.14 -0.99
CA VAL A 243 -14.33 8.75 -1.54
C VAL A 243 -14.34 10.25 -1.30
N GLU A 244 -15.48 10.90 -1.52
CA GLU A 244 -15.66 12.35 -1.36
C GLU A 244 -15.56 12.79 0.11
N GLU A 245 -16.13 12.02 1.03
CA GLU A 245 -16.00 12.25 2.48
C GLU A 245 -14.54 12.24 2.93
N ILE A 246 -13.76 11.22 2.51
CA ILE A 246 -12.35 11.08 2.88
C ILE A 246 -11.48 12.12 2.16
N ALA A 247 -11.82 12.47 0.92
CA ALA A 247 -11.15 13.50 0.13
C ALA A 247 -11.08 14.86 0.83
N ALA A 248 -12.02 15.14 1.73
CA ALA A 248 -12.06 16.40 2.49
C ALA A 248 -10.84 16.57 3.42
N TYR A 249 -10.20 15.47 3.85
CA TYR A 249 -9.12 15.53 4.81
C TYR A 249 -7.87 14.69 4.47
N ALA A 250 -7.96 13.68 3.58
CA ALA A 250 -6.85 12.79 3.22
C ALA A 250 -6.29 13.08 1.82
N ASP A 251 -5.02 12.72 1.60
CA ASP A 251 -4.34 12.88 0.31
C ASP A 251 -4.63 11.70 -0.65
N GLY A 252 -5.10 10.57 -0.10
CA GLY A 252 -5.50 9.40 -0.89
C GLY A 252 -6.53 8.53 -0.18
N VAL A 253 -7.31 7.80 -0.98
CA VAL A 253 -8.39 6.93 -0.54
C VAL A 253 -8.12 5.51 -1.00
N ILE A 254 -8.05 4.56 -0.06
CA ILE A 254 -7.70 3.16 -0.32
C ILE A 254 -8.97 2.31 -0.30
N VAL A 255 -9.15 1.54 -1.38
CA VAL A 255 -10.30 0.66 -1.60
C VAL A 255 -9.79 -0.76 -1.81
N GLY A 256 -10.15 -1.67 -0.92
CA GLY A 256 -9.76 -3.08 -1.01
C GLY A 256 -10.97 -3.99 -1.14
N THR A 257 -11.66 -4.25 -0.03
CA THR A 257 -12.73 -5.25 0.07
C THR A 257 -13.80 -5.13 -1.01
N ALA A 258 -14.18 -3.92 -1.41
CA ALA A 258 -15.18 -3.70 -2.46
C ALA A 258 -14.70 -4.18 -3.83
N LEU A 259 -13.43 -3.92 -4.17
CA LEU A 259 -12.81 -4.36 -5.44
C LEU A 259 -12.63 -5.88 -5.46
N VAL A 260 -12.22 -6.50 -4.34
CA VAL A 260 -12.11 -7.97 -4.23
C VAL A 260 -13.47 -8.64 -4.38
N LYS A 261 -14.56 -8.07 -3.82
CA LYS A 261 -15.92 -8.56 -4.02
C LYS A 261 -16.37 -8.42 -5.47
N ALA A 262 -16.14 -7.26 -6.09
CA ALA A 262 -16.47 -7.03 -7.49
C ALA A 262 -15.77 -8.05 -8.40
N LEU A 263 -14.49 -8.35 -8.12
CA LEU A 263 -13.74 -9.38 -8.83
C LEU A 263 -14.37 -10.77 -8.66
N ALA A 264 -14.77 -11.13 -7.44
CA ALA A 264 -15.40 -12.41 -7.14
C ALA A 264 -16.76 -12.59 -7.83
N GLU A 265 -17.55 -11.52 -7.96
CA GLU A 265 -18.92 -11.55 -8.43
C GLU A 265 -19.06 -11.37 -9.94
N GLY A 266 -18.17 -10.58 -10.56
CA GLY A 266 -18.31 -10.21 -11.96
C GLY A 266 -16.98 -10.07 -12.72
N GLY A 267 -15.88 -10.58 -12.17
CA GLY A 267 -14.58 -10.63 -12.84
C GLY A 267 -13.96 -9.25 -13.06
N PRO A 268 -12.91 -9.18 -13.93
CA PRO A 268 -12.18 -7.93 -14.22
C PRO A 268 -13.06 -6.78 -14.70
N SER A 269 -14.09 -7.08 -15.51
CA SER A 269 -15.03 -6.08 -16.03
C SER A 269 -15.81 -5.37 -14.91
N ALA A 270 -16.26 -6.12 -13.88
CA ALA A 270 -16.95 -5.54 -12.72
C ALA A 270 -16.02 -4.68 -11.89
N VAL A 271 -14.74 -5.06 -11.76
CA VAL A 271 -13.71 -4.24 -11.11
C VAL A 271 -13.54 -2.90 -11.86
N GLY A 272 -13.43 -2.92 -13.18
CA GLY A 272 -13.34 -1.72 -14.01
C GLY A 272 -14.57 -0.82 -13.87
N ALA A 273 -15.77 -1.39 -13.85
CA ALA A 273 -17.02 -0.65 -13.67
C ALA A 273 -17.10 0.03 -12.29
N LEU A 274 -16.78 -0.69 -11.22
CA LEU A 274 -16.72 -0.12 -9.86
C LEU A 274 -15.66 0.98 -9.76
N THR A 275 -14.50 0.77 -10.39
CA THR A 275 -13.42 1.75 -10.39
C THR A 275 -13.86 3.07 -11.04
N ARG A 276 -14.54 3.03 -12.21
CA ARG A 276 -15.10 4.25 -12.85
C ARG A 276 -16.05 4.99 -11.92
N GLN A 277 -16.96 4.26 -11.27
CA GLN A 277 -17.89 4.85 -10.31
C GLN A 277 -17.15 5.53 -9.15
N LEU A 278 -16.17 4.86 -8.53
CA LEU A 278 -15.37 5.42 -7.42
C LEU A 278 -14.56 6.64 -7.85
N ALA A 279 -14.00 6.62 -9.06
CA ALA A 279 -13.24 7.73 -9.64
C ALA A 279 -14.13 8.91 -10.08
N GLY A 280 -15.45 8.77 -10.10
CA GLY A 280 -16.37 9.79 -10.61
C GLY A 280 -16.26 9.99 -12.13
N ARG A 281 -15.85 8.96 -12.85
CA ARG A 281 -15.78 8.97 -14.34
C ARG A 281 -17.07 8.35 -14.90
N GLN A 282 -17.73 9.08 -15.78
CA GLN A 282 -18.92 8.60 -16.52
C GLN A 282 -18.54 7.67 -17.66
#